data_1a453213b355c8a964082ae15dada4c9
#
_entry.id   1a453213b355c8a964082ae15dada4c9
#
_cell.length_a   1.000
_cell.length_b   1.000
_cell.length_c   1.000
_cell.angle_alpha   90.00
_cell.angle_beta   90.00
_cell.angle_gamma   90.00
#
_symmetry.space_group_name_H-M   'P 1'
#
loop_
_entity.id
_entity.type
_entity.pdbx_description
1 polymer ?
#
loop_
_entity_poly.entity_id
_entity_poly.type
_entity_poly.pdbx_seq_one_letter_code
_entity_poly.pdbx_strand_id
1 'polypeptide(L)'
;MTFSFFTSSRWRTWGWILLPVLLLCLAAWRPLALPDEGRYAEVGRWMWMTGDWLTPRLDGIPFFHKPPLLYWLEASVMTVIGASPWAARLVVTAHACVMLGLMAACVRHIAGAAAAQRAAWMLGSSLAFLIGGQYVNHDMMVATWMGVAVWCFARALMQDSGVHQAWARWGFVACALGVLSKGLIGLLLPGFVLFVWVAYTWQWRKILNLPWVSGLLLFAVIALPWFVLAAREYPDMLAYMFGKHQFGRYTATTFNNARPWWFYGLAITVLMFPWVFVAASDGLQRVRAWVARTASAPTTEVDARWVSLCWIWVLAILGFFSIPNSKLVGYALPVMPPLAVLAALWWQAHVAPRRWASFAFGALVCANLGLALGAQMAATRYTAHRSTADVADVLACSAHAADVVAAVDDYPYDLPFYAQLTKPVEVIQDWETLRQT
;
A
#
# COMPACT_ATOMS: atom_id res chain seq x y z
N MET A 1 -8.70 -8.10 40.17
CA MET A 1 -9.47 -8.18 38.90
C MET A 1 -8.45 -8.22 37.77
N THR A 2 -8.19 -9.40 37.23
CA THR A 2 -7.23 -9.60 36.14
C THR A 2 -7.87 -9.10 34.82
N PHE A 3 -7.25 -8.12 34.19
CA PHE A 3 -7.62 -7.63 32.86
C PHE A 3 -7.40 -8.73 31.81
N SER A 4 -8.25 -9.75 31.80
CA SER A 4 -8.28 -10.80 30.76
C SER A 4 -9.00 -10.35 29.48
N PHE A 5 -9.20 -9.06 29.33
CA PHE A 5 -9.99 -8.46 28.25
C PHE A 5 -9.47 -8.84 26.87
N PHE A 6 -8.14 -8.76 26.62
CA PHE A 6 -7.53 -9.08 25.33
C PHE A 6 -7.26 -10.56 25.08
N THR A 7 -7.52 -11.43 26.06
CA THR A 7 -7.28 -12.89 25.91
C THR A 7 -8.56 -13.70 25.70
N SER A 8 -9.74 -13.09 25.86
CA SER A 8 -11.01 -13.78 25.66
C SER A 8 -11.29 -14.08 24.20
N SER A 9 -11.99 -15.18 23.91
CA SER A 9 -12.36 -15.57 22.56
C SER A 9 -13.21 -14.51 21.83
N ARG A 10 -13.97 -13.70 22.57
CA ARG A 10 -14.80 -12.60 22.03
C ARG A 10 -13.93 -11.48 21.41
N TRP A 11 -12.84 -11.06 22.05
CA TRP A 11 -11.95 -10.03 21.51
C TRP A 11 -11.19 -10.50 20.26
N ARG A 12 -10.98 -11.80 20.12
CA ARG A 12 -10.41 -12.36 18.89
C ARG A 12 -11.31 -12.13 17.68
N THR A 13 -12.63 -12.20 17.87
CA THR A 13 -13.62 -11.95 16.81
C THR A 13 -13.79 -10.45 16.56
N TRP A 14 -13.89 -9.64 17.61
CA TRP A 14 -14.14 -8.21 17.49
C TRP A 14 -12.99 -7.43 16.84
N GLY A 15 -11.73 -7.84 17.03
CA GLY A 15 -10.58 -7.18 16.40
C GLY A 15 -10.64 -7.20 14.87
N TRP A 16 -11.19 -8.25 14.28
CA TRP A 16 -11.36 -8.39 12.84
C TRP A 16 -12.44 -7.46 12.26
N ILE A 17 -13.35 -7.02 13.08
CA ILE A 17 -14.44 -6.09 12.71
C ILE A 17 -14.03 -4.65 13.03
N LEU A 18 -13.44 -4.43 14.20
CA LEU A 18 -13.10 -3.07 14.68
C LEU A 18 -12.08 -2.35 13.81
N LEU A 19 -11.02 -3.02 13.34
CA LEU A 19 -10.01 -2.38 12.50
C LEU A 19 -10.55 -1.96 11.13
N PRO A 20 -11.25 -2.80 10.37
CA PRO A 20 -11.94 -2.37 9.15
C PRO A 20 -12.96 -1.25 9.37
N VAL A 21 -13.79 -1.36 10.42
CA VAL A 21 -14.78 -0.32 10.74
C VAL A 21 -14.09 1.01 11.08
N LEU A 22 -13.02 0.97 11.88
CA LEU A 22 -12.24 2.16 12.19
C LEU A 22 -11.68 2.82 10.92
N LEU A 23 -11.11 2.04 10.00
CA LEU A 23 -10.61 2.56 8.73
C LEU A 23 -11.72 3.20 7.89
N LEU A 24 -12.88 2.56 7.80
CA LEU A 24 -14.05 3.09 7.08
C LEU A 24 -14.55 4.40 7.69
N CYS A 25 -14.60 4.49 9.02
CA CYS A 25 -14.96 5.73 9.71
C CYS A 25 -13.93 6.84 9.46
N LEU A 26 -12.63 6.52 9.54
CA LEU A 26 -11.56 7.48 9.30
C LEU A 26 -11.52 7.96 7.83
N ALA A 27 -11.89 7.10 6.89
CA ALA A 27 -11.98 7.44 5.47
C ALA A 27 -13.02 8.52 5.16
N ALA A 28 -14.07 8.64 5.99
CA ALA A 28 -15.16 9.62 5.82
C ALA A 28 -14.83 11.00 6.44
N TRP A 29 -13.80 11.10 7.28
CA TRP A 29 -13.66 12.22 8.23
C TRP A 29 -13.09 13.52 7.65
N ARG A 30 -12.28 13.49 6.58
CA ARG A 30 -11.52 14.66 6.14
C ARG A 30 -11.71 14.99 4.67
N PRO A 31 -11.51 16.25 4.24
CA PRO A 31 -11.42 16.59 2.84
C PRO A 31 -10.25 15.88 2.16
N LEU A 32 -10.25 15.85 0.82
CA LEU A 32 -9.16 15.26 0.03
C LEU A 32 -7.87 16.04 0.27
N ALA A 33 -6.77 15.32 0.51
CA ALA A 33 -5.46 15.91 0.72
C ALA A 33 -4.81 16.26 -0.63
N LEU A 34 -4.43 17.53 -0.79
CA LEU A 34 -3.78 18.00 -2.00
C LEU A 34 -2.27 17.73 -1.98
N PRO A 35 -1.65 17.54 -3.15
CA PRO A 35 -2.30 17.40 -4.48
C PRO A 35 -2.80 15.99 -4.80
N ASP A 36 -2.34 14.96 -4.09
CA ASP A 36 -2.44 13.56 -4.55
C ASP A 36 -3.86 13.00 -4.47
N GLU A 37 -4.57 13.15 -3.33
CA GLU A 37 -5.93 12.60 -3.23
C GLU A 37 -6.90 13.31 -4.17
N GLY A 38 -6.84 14.65 -4.27
CA GLY A 38 -7.64 15.41 -5.22
C GLY A 38 -7.41 14.94 -6.66
N ARG A 39 -6.14 14.84 -7.04
CA ARG A 39 -5.74 14.39 -8.39
C ARG A 39 -6.27 13.02 -8.75
N TYR A 40 -6.05 12.02 -7.90
CA TYR A 40 -6.40 10.65 -8.23
C TYR A 40 -7.91 10.39 -8.13
N ALA A 41 -8.58 10.96 -7.14
CA ALA A 41 -10.03 10.90 -7.03
C ALA A 41 -10.73 11.57 -8.23
N GLU A 42 -10.18 12.70 -8.72
CA GLU A 42 -10.72 13.38 -9.91
C GLU A 42 -10.56 12.55 -11.18
N VAL A 43 -9.42 11.87 -11.36
CA VAL A 43 -9.26 10.95 -12.51
C VAL A 43 -10.30 9.82 -12.46
N GLY A 44 -10.55 9.24 -11.28
CA GLY A 44 -11.60 8.23 -11.09
C GLY A 44 -13.00 8.79 -11.36
N ARG A 45 -13.30 10.01 -10.88
CA ARG A 45 -14.57 10.70 -11.14
C ARG A 45 -14.76 11.02 -12.62
N TRP A 46 -13.72 11.50 -13.30
CA TRP A 46 -13.77 11.78 -14.73
C TRP A 46 -14.08 10.52 -15.54
N MET A 47 -13.44 9.41 -15.20
CA MET A 47 -13.71 8.12 -15.83
C MET A 47 -15.16 7.65 -15.61
N TRP A 48 -15.69 7.80 -14.40
CA TRP A 48 -17.08 7.50 -14.06
C TRP A 48 -18.06 8.37 -14.86
N MET A 49 -17.80 9.69 -14.91
CA MET A 49 -18.68 10.67 -15.55
C MET A 49 -18.73 10.49 -17.07
N THR A 50 -17.58 10.24 -17.71
CA THR A 50 -17.48 10.14 -19.17
C THR A 50 -17.73 8.74 -19.72
N GLY A 51 -17.60 7.70 -18.87
CA GLY A 51 -17.65 6.31 -19.32
C GLY A 51 -16.43 5.86 -20.14
N ASP A 52 -15.35 6.66 -20.18
CA ASP A 52 -14.10 6.30 -20.85
C ASP A 52 -13.20 5.48 -19.89
N TRP A 53 -13.38 4.18 -19.92
CA TRP A 53 -12.62 3.24 -19.09
C TRP A 53 -11.20 2.94 -19.62
N LEU A 54 -10.89 3.37 -20.83
CA LEU A 54 -9.58 3.14 -21.42
C LEU A 54 -8.59 4.24 -21.06
N THR A 55 -8.99 5.50 -21.15
CA THR A 55 -8.10 6.65 -21.01
C THR A 55 -8.34 7.35 -19.67
N PRO A 56 -7.46 7.15 -18.68
CA PRO A 56 -7.47 8.03 -17.49
C PRO A 56 -7.26 9.48 -17.92
N ARG A 57 -8.11 10.39 -17.46
CA ARG A 57 -8.01 11.82 -17.78
C ARG A 57 -8.01 12.65 -16.51
N LEU A 58 -7.19 13.69 -16.52
CA LEU A 58 -7.21 14.76 -15.51
C LEU A 58 -7.47 16.06 -16.27
N ASP A 59 -8.52 16.76 -15.88
CA ASP A 59 -8.95 17.99 -16.55
C ASP A 59 -9.14 17.82 -18.08
N GLY A 60 -9.73 16.71 -18.49
CA GLY A 60 -9.91 16.34 -19.90
C GLY A 60 -8.67 15.84 -20.63
N ILE A 61 -7.47 16.02 -20.07
CA ILE A 61 -6.19 15.64 -20.69
C ILE A 61 -5.83 14.20 -20.32
N PRO A 62 -5.34 13.35 -21.25
CA PRO A 62 -4.88 12.00 -20.96
C PRO A 62 -3.79 11.97 -19.86
N PHE A 63 -3.99 11.16 -18.85
CA PHE A 63 -3.17 11.12 -17.64
C PHE A 63 -2.54 9.74 -17.41
N PHE A 64 -1.49 9.42 -18.14
CA PHE A 64 -0.79 8.13 -18.08
C PHE A 64 0.38 8.09 -17.09
N HIS A 65 0.27 8.78 -15.94
CA HIS A 65 1.28 8.69 -14.87
C HIS A 65 1.30 7.33 -14.19
N LYS A 66 0.15 6.66 -14.14
CA LYS A 66 -0.06 5.35 -13.50
C LYS A 66 -1.02 4.49 -14.31
N PRO A 67 -0.94 3.15 -14.17
CA PRO A 67 -1.93 2.22 -14.73
C PRO A 67 -3.32 2.39 -14.08
N PRO A 68 -4.38 1.84 -14.68
CA PRO A 68 -5.75 2.28 -14.44
C PRO A 68 -6.47 1.64 -13.24
N LEU A 69 -5.92 0.64 -12.56
CA LEU A 69 -6.68 -0.17 -11.60
C LEU A 69 -7.33 0.67 -10.49
N LEU A 70 -6.64 1.70 -9.99
CA LEU A 70 -7.22 2.59 -8.98
C LEU A 70 -8.46 3.28 -9.54
N TYR A 71 -8.34 3.90 -10.70
CA TYR A 71 -9.40 4.68 -11.34
C TYR A 71 -10.60 3.81 -11.74
N TRP A 72 -10.36 2.60 -12.23
CA TRP A 72 -11.43 1.63 -12.51
C TRP A 72 -12.25 1.30 -11.28
N LEU A 73 -11.56 1.03 -10.17
CA LEU A 73 -12.24 0.69 -8.91
C LEU A 73 -12.96 1.90 -8.32
N GLU A 74 -12.36 3.10 -8.35
CA GLU A 74 -13.01 4.33 -7.92
C GLU A 74 -14.27 4.62 -8.76
N ALA A 75 -14.17 4.59 -10.09
CA ALA A 75 -15.30 4.77 -10.99
C ALA A 75 -16.40 3.72 -10.74
N SER A 76 -16.03 2.46 -10.51
CA SER A 76 -16.98 1.40 -10.16
C SER A 76 -17.70 1.66 -8.84
N VAL A 77 -16.99 2.12 -7.81
CA VAL A 77 -17.58 2.49 -6.52
C VAL A 77 -18.50 3.71 -6.68
N MET A 78 -18.04 4.73 -7.42
CA MET A 78 -18.83 5.94 -7.68
C MET A 78 -20.10 5.66 -8.47
N THR A 79 -20.13 4.62 -9.31
CA THR A 79 -21.34 4.17 -9.99
C THR A 79 -22.44 3.71 -9.00
N VAL A 80 -22.02 3.16 -7.85
CA VAL A 80 -22.95 2.61 -6.85
C VAL A 80 -23.40 3.64 -5.81
N ILE A 81 -22.44 4.47 -5.32
CA ILE A 81 -22.68 5.37 -4.18
C ILE A 81 -22.45 6.85 -4.49
N GLY A 82 -22.19 7.20 -5.75
CA GLY A 82 -21.90 8.55 -6.18
C GLY A 82 -20.45 8.99 -5.91
N ALA A 83 -20.06 10.10 -6.53
CA ALA A 83 -18.74 10.67 -6.33
C ALA A 83 -18.68 11.40 -4.97
N SER A 84 -17.79 10.93 -4.11
CA SER A 84 -17.51 11.50 -2.79
C SER A 84 -16.11 11.14 -2.33
N PRO A 85 -15.48 11.91 -1.42
CA PRO A 85 -14.18 11.56 -0.84
C PRO A 85 -14.18 10.17 -0.22
N TRP A 86 -15.29 9.75 0.38
CA TRP A 86 -15.45 8.42 0.94
C TRP A 86 -15.44 7.33 -0.14
N ALA A 87 -16.14 7.55 -1.26
CA ALA A 87 -16.16 6.61 -2.39
C ALA A 87 -14.75 6.35 -2.95
N ALA A 88 -13.96 7.40 -3.15
CA ALA A 88 -12.57 7.27 -3.60
C ALA A 88 -11.70 6.52 -2.59
N ARG A 89 -11.81 6.81 -1.30
CA ARG A 89 -11.04 6.16 -0.24
C ARG A 89 -11.43 4.72 0.03
N LEU A 90 -12.67 4.34 -0.24
CA LEU A 90 -13.17 2.98 -0.03
C LEU A 90 -12.32 1.95 -0.79
N VAL A 91 -11.83 2.29 -1.98
CA VAL A 91 -10.96 1.43 -2.78
C VAL A 91 -9.65 1.12 -2.04
N VAL A 92 -8.99 2.15 -1.52
CA VAL A 92 -7.73 2.01 -0.79
C VAL A 92 -7.95 1.29 0.54
N THR A 93 -9.02 1.62 1.24
CA THR A 93 -9.42 0.97 2.51
C THR A 93 -9.71 -0.52 2.33
N ALA A 94 -10.38 -0.91 1.24
CA ALA A 94 -10.61 -2.31 0.91
C ALA A 94 -9.29 -3.07 0.70
N HIS A 95 -8.33 -2.47 -0.01
CA HIS A 95 -7.00 -3.07 -0.20
C HIS A 95 -6.23 -3.20 1.12
N ALA A 96 -6.31 -2.21 2.02
CA ALA A 96 -5.73 -2.32 3.35
C ALA A 96 -6.36 -3.47 4.15
N CYS A 97 -7.68 -3.64 4.09
CA CYS A 97 -8.38 -4.77 4.72
C CYS A 97 -7.95 -6.13 4.13
N VAL A 98 -7.78 -6.20 2.80
CA VAL A 98 -7.26 -7.40 2.12
C VAL A 98 -5.84 -7.72 2.60
N MET A 99 -4.95 -6.72 2.67
CA MET A 99 -3.59 -6.88 3.19
C MET A 99 -3.60 -7.43 4.62
N LEU A 100 -4.40 -6.83 5.50
CA LEU A 100 -4.53 -7.25 6.89
C LEU A 100 -5.04 -8.69 7.02
N GLY A 101 -6.11 -9.00 6.30
CA GLY A 101 -6.76 -10.31 6.33
C GLY A 101 -5.87 -11.42 5.81
N LEU A 102 -5.19 -11.20 4.67
CA LEU A 102 -4.29 -12.18 4.08
C LEU A 102 -3.02 -12.40 4.92
N MET A 103 -2.40 -11.32 5.42
CA MET A 103 -1.29 -11.45 6.37
C MET A 103 -1.71 -12.29 7.57
N ALA A 104 -2.84 -11.99 8.17
CA ALA A 104 -3.31 -12.71 9.33
C ALA A 104 -3.67 -14.17 9.03
N ALA A 105 -4.25 -14.46 7.87
CA ALA A 105 -4.50 -15.84 7.42
C ALA A 105 -3.19 -16.62 7.25
N CYS A 106 -2.16 -15.99 6.67
CA CYS A 106 -0.83 -16.59 6.57
C CYS A 106 -0.21 -16.85 7.95
N VAL A 107 -0.22 -15.84 8.84
CA VAL A 107 0.35 -15.99 10.20
C VAL A 107 -0.42 -17.04 11.00
N ARG A 108 -1.74 -17.12 10.85
CA ARG A 108 -2.55 -18.15 11.51
C ARG A 108 -2.13 -19.56 11.08
N HIS A 109 -1.79 -19.71 9.81
CA HIS A 109 -1.34 -21.01 9.27
C HIS A 109 0.05 -21.40 9.79
N ILE A 110 0.97 -20.45 9.91
CA ILE A 110 2.38 -20.74 10.26
C ILE A 110 2.66 -20.70 11.77
N ALA A 111 1.90 -19.93 12.55
CA ALA A 111 2.18 -19.64 13.96
C ALA A 111 0.93 -19.64 14.85
N GLY A 112 -0.22 -20.01 14.31
CA GLY A 112 -1.47 -20.12 15.04
C GLY A 112 -2.24 -18.83 15.25
N ALA A 113 -3.44 -18.94 15.85
CA ALA A 113 -4.39 -17.84 15.95
C ALA A 113 -3.90 -16.68 16.84
N ALA A 114 -3.15 -16.99 17.90
CA ALA A 114 -2.65 -15.96 18.81
C ALA A 114 -1.59 -15.05 18.16
N ALA A 115 -0.69 -15.63 17.36
CA ALA A 115 0.29 -14.86 16.58
C ALA A 115 -0.39 -14.02 15.50
N ALA A 116 -1.36 -14.61 14.79
CA ALA A 116 -2.13 -13.90 13.76
C ALA A 116 -2.84 -12.67 14.32
N GLN A 117 -3.48 -12.81 15.46
CA GLN A 117 -4.16 -11.70 16.13
C GLN A 117 -3.17 -10.59 16.53
N ARG A 118 -2.02 -10.95 17.10
CA ARG A 118 -0.99 -9.96 17.47
C ARG A 118 -0.46 -9.25 16.24
N ALA A 119 -0.12 -9.98 15.18
CA ALA A 119 0.34 -9.38 13.93
C ALA A 119 -0.70 -8.42 13.34
N ALA A 120 -1.98 -8.81 13.36
CA ALA A 120 -3.07 -7.97 12.89
C ALA A 120 -3.22 -6.67 13.70
N TRP A 121 -3.15 -6.74 15.04
CA TRP A 121 -3.19 -5.55 15.88
C TRP A 121 -1.93 -4.69 15.74
N MET A 122 -0.75 -5.29 15.60
CA MET A 122 0.51 -4.56 15.39
C MET A 122 0.50 -3.80 14.06
N LEU A 123 0.04 -4.44 12.98
CA LEU A 123 -0.14 -3.77 11.69
C LEU A 123 -1.28 -2.75 11.75
N GLY A 124 -2.46 -3.17 12.17
CA GLY A 124 -3.69 -2.39 12.12
C GLY A 124 -3.70 -1.16 13.04
N SER A 125 -2.91 -1.15 14.13
CA SER A 125 -2.74 0.02 14.98
C SER A 125 -1.59 0.93 14.55
N SER A 126 -0.80 0.55 13.55
CA SER A 126 0.34 1.35 13.08
C SER A 126 -0.10 2.58 12.30
N LEU A 127 0.68 3.67 12.41
CA LEU A 127 0.47 4.88 11.61
C LEU A 127 0.48 4.60 10.11
N ALA A 128 1.38 3.70 9.67
CA ALA A 128 1.45 3.29 8.26
C ALA A 128 0.11 2.76 7.73
N PHE A 129 -0.51 1.87 8.51
CA PHE A 129 -1.75 1.21 8.10
C PHE A 129 -2.94 2.16 8.18
N LEU A 130 -3.07 2.90 9.29
CA LEU A 130 -4.21 3.79 9.51
C LEU A 130 -4.19 5.01 8.57
N ILE A 131 -3.03 5.59 8.27
CA ILE A 131 -2.91 6.69 7.32
C ILE A 131 -2.91 6.16 5.89
N GLY A 132 -2.02 5.21 5.58
CA GLY A 132 -1.88 4.66 4.22
C GLY A 132 -3.13 3.92 3.73
N GLY A 133 -3.88 3.28 4.65
CA GLY A 133 -5.11 2.54 4.33
C GLY A 133 -6.32 3.38 3.97
N GLN A 134 -6.22 4.70 4.03
CA GLN A 134 -7.28 5.63 3.65
C GLN A 134 -6.79 6.82 2.80
N TYR A 135 -5.53 6.83 2.42
CA TYR A 135 -4.95 7.88 1.58
C TYR A 135 -5.05 7.49 0.11
N VAL A 136 -5.82 8.23 -0.68
CA VAL A 136 -6.07 7.91 -2.10
C VAL A 136 -4.79 8.06 -2.90
N ASN A 137 -4.12 6.93 -3.06
CA ASN A 137 -2.99 6.77 -3.96
C ASN A 137 -2.77 5.29 -4.31
N HIS A 138 -1.80 5.04 -5.16
CA HIS A 138 -1.47 3.69 -5.66
C HIS A 138 -0.61 2.87 -4.68
N ASP A 139 -0.11 3.48 -3.58
CA ASP A 139 0.91 2.86 -2.71
C ASP A 139 0.34 1.69 -1.90
N MET A 140 -0.81 1.86 -1.27
CA MET A 140 -1.46 0.78 -0.52
C MET A 140 -1.88 -0.37 -1.44
N MET A 141 -2.40 -0.07 -2.62
CA MET A 141 -2.82 -1.09 -3.57
C MET A 141 -1.65 -1.95 -4.02
N VAL A 142 -0.56 -1.34 -4.49
CA VAL A 142 0.61 -2.10 -4.93
C VAL A 142 1.25 -2.84 -3.76
N ALA A 143 1.32 -2.26 -2.56
CA ALA A 143 1.82 -2.93 -1.36
C ALA A 143 1.00 -4.17 -1.02
N THR A 144 -0.33 -4.09 -1.15
CA THR A 144 -1.24 -5.23 -0.96
C THR A 144 -0.94 -6.34 -1.96
N TRP A 145 -0.93 -6.03 -3.26
CA TRP A 145 -0.72 -7.05 -4.29
C TRP A 145 0.69 -7.64 -4.27
N MET A 146 1.70 -6.84 -3.95
CA MET A 146 3.06 -7.35 -3.69
C MET A 146 3.07 -8.33 -2.52
N GLY A 147 2.40 -7.99 -1.43
CA GLY A 147 2.27 -8.86 -0.26
C GLY A 147 1.57 -10.17 -0.61
N VAL A 148 0.45 -10.10 -1.31
CA VAL A 148 -0.29 -11.28 -1.80
C VAL A 148 0.60 -12.16 -2.68
N ALA A 149 1.34 -11.56 -3.63
CA ALA A 149 2.24 -12.29 -4.51
C ALA A 149 3.33 -13.04 -3.72
N VAL A 150 4.03 -12.34 -2.82
CA VAL A 150 5.10 -12.95 -2.00
C VAL A 150 4.55 -14.09 -1.14
N TRP A 151 3.40 -13.89 -0.45
CA TRP A 151 2.79 -14.95 0.37
C TRP A 151 2.32 -16.13 -0.46
N CYS A 152 1.69 -15.90 -1.61
CA CYS A 152 1.21 -16.97 -2.47
C CYS A 152 2.36 -17.82 -3.03
N PHE A 153 3.40 -17.19 -3.55
CA PHE A 153 4.56 -17.94 -4.06
C PHE A 153 5.35 -18.62 -2.94
N ALA A 154 5.54 -17.98 -1.79
CA ALA A 154 6.19 -18.61 -0.65
C ALA A 154 5.41 -19.86 -0.20
N ARG A 155 4.09 -19.75 -0.11
CA ARG A 155 3.22 -20.88 0.25
C ARG A 155 3.26 -22.00 -0.79
N ALA A 156 3.40 -21.65 -2.06
CA ALA A 156 3.56 -22.63 -3.14
C ALA A 156 4.89 -23.39 -3.04
N LEU A 157 5.98 -22.67 -2.72
CA LEU A 157 7.34 -23.19 -2.70
C LEU A 157 7.71 -23.92 -1.40
N MET A 158 7.06 -23.60 -0.28
CA MET A 158 7.36 -24.20 1.03
C MET A 158 6.72 -25.60 1.26
N GLN A 159 6.03 -26.16 0.26
CA GLN A 159 5.53 -27.54 0.35
C GLN A 159 6.69 -28.53 0.35
N ASP A 160 6.56 -29.62 1.13
CA ASP A 160 7.59 -30.67 1.19
C ASP A 160 7.61 -31.53 -0.08
N SER A 161 6.46 -31.78 -0.67
CA SER A 161 6.26 -32.62 -1.85
C SER A 161 6.09 -31.84 -3.16
N GLY A 162 6.97 -30.86 -3.43
CA GLY A 162 6.94 -30.13 -4.71
C GLY A 162 6.41 -28.71 -4.62
N VAL A 163 5.55 -28.29 -5.57
CA VAL A 163 5.01 -26.94 -5.66
C VAL A 163 3.49 -26.96 -5.69
N HIS A 164 2.85 -26.16 -4.86
CA HIS A 164 1.40 -26.06 -4.85
C HIS A 164 0.91 -25.13 -6.00
N GLN A 165 0.45 -25.74 -7.08
CA GLN A 165 0.14 -25.07 -8.33
C GLN A 165 -0.90 -23.94 -8.21
N ALA A 166 -1.95 -24.13 -7.39
CA ALA A 166 -3.00 -23.10 -7.24
C ALA A 166 -2.45 -21.84 -6.55
N TRP A 167 -1.66 -21.99 -5.47
CA TRP A 167 -1.03 -20.84 -4.82
C TRP A 167 -0.08 -20.11 -5.76
N ALA A 168 0.69 -20.84 -6.56
CA ALA A 168 1.57 -20.21 -7.55
C ALA A 168 0.78 -19.40 -8.59
N ARG A 169 -0.33 -19.92 -9.12
CA ARG A 169 -1.20 -19.18 -10.06
C ARG A 169 -1.76 -17.89 -9.43
N TRP A 170 -2.22 -17.95 -8.18
CA TRP A 170 -2.63 -16.74 -7.45
C TRP A 170 -1.51 -15.73 -7.27
N GLY A 171 -0.26 -16.17 -7.12
CA GLY A 171 0.92 -15.31 -7.14
C GLY A 171 1.06 -14.53 -8.46
N PHE A 172 0.86 -15.20 -9.62
CA PHE A 172 0.89 -14.52 -10.93
C PHE A 172 -0.27 -13.53 -11.09
N VAL A 173 -1.48 -13.90 -10.64
CA VAL A 173 -2.64 -12.97 -10.64
C VAL A 173 -2.34 -11.73 -9.79
N ALA A 174 -1.76 -11.92 -8.61
CA ALA A 174 -1.39 -10.79 -7.74
C ALA A 174 -0.32 -9.89 -8.37
N CYS A 175 0.67 -10.46 -9.06
CA CYS A 175 1.63 -9.68 -9.83
C CYS A 175 0.96 -8.86 -10.94
N ALA A 176 -0.02 -9.44 -11.67
CA ALA A 176 -0.76 -8.74 -12.71
C ALA A 176 -1.55 -7.54 -12.15
N LEU A 177 -2.25 -7.73 -11.03
CA LEU A 177 -2.98 -6.67 -10.33
C LEU A 177 -2.02 -5.63 -9.73
N GLY A 178 -0.85 -6.04 -9.26
CA GLY A 178 0.22 -5.15 -8.84
C GLY A 178 0.74 -4.26 -9.97
N VAL A 179 0.91 -4.83 -11.16
CA VAL A 179 1.31 -4.08 -12.37
C VAL A 179 0.22 -3.10 -12.78
N LEU A 180 -1.05 -3.49 -12.77
CA LEU A 180 -2.17 -2.59 -13.05
C LEU A 180 -2.37 -1.52 -11.96
N SER A 181 -1.84 -1.72 -10.76
CA SER A 181 -1.91 -0.73 -9.68
C SER A 181 -0.84 0.36 -9.83
N LYS A 182 0.42 0.02 -10.11
CA LYS A 182 1.52 1.00 -10.08
C LYS A 182 2.63 0.75 -11.10
N GLY A 183 2.45 -0.17 -12.02
CA GLY A 183 3.41 -0.52 -13.06
C GLY A 183 4.40 -1.62 -12.63
N LEU A 184 5.56 -1.66 -13.27
CA LEU A 184 6.51 -2.77 -13.20
C LEU A 184 6.94 -3.17 -11.78
N ILE A 185 6.93 -2.27 -10.81
CA ILE A 185 7.29 -2.57 -9.43
C ILE A 185 6.37 -3.65 -8.81
N GLY A 186 5.12 -3.76 -9.27
CA GLY A 186 4.17 -4.78 -8.83
C GLY A 186 4.59 -6.21 -9.20
N LEU A 187 5.48 -6.37 -10.18
CA LEU A 187 6.06 -7.65 -10.61
C LEU A 187 7.52 -7.78 -10.14
N LEU A 188 8.32 -6.75 -10.39
CA LEU A 188 9.77 -6.81 -10.18
C LEU A 188 10.16 -6.96 -8.71
N LEU A 189 9.47 -6.25 -7.80
CA LEU A 189 9.82 -6.30 -6.39
C LEU A 189 9.43 -7.61 -5.70
N PRO A 190 8.21 -8.17 -5.88
CA PRO A 190 7.93 -9.52 -5.40
C PRO A 190 8.88 -10.56 -5.99
N GLY A 191 9.18 -10.45 -7.29
CA GLY A 191 10.16 -11.31 -7.97
C GLY A 191 11.54 -11.21 -7.35
N PHE A 192 12.02 -10.01 -7.05
CA PHE A 192 13.31 -9.77 -6.41
C PHE A 192 13.38 -10.36 -4.98
N VAL A 193 12.36 -10.13 -4.18
CA VAL A 193 12.25 -10.71 -2.83
C VAL A 193 12.33 -12.25 -2.88
N LEU A 194 11.54 -12.85 -3.77
CA LEU A 194 11.50 -14.30 -3.93
C LEU A 194 12.80 -14.85 -4.51
N PHE A 195 13.42 -14.15 -5.45
CA PHE A 195 14.71 -14.53 -6.01
C PHE A 195 15.77 -14.60 -4.92
N VAL A 196 15.93 -13.54 -4.10
CA VAL A 196 16.89 -13.52 -2.99
C VAL A 196 16.58 -14.61 -1.97
N TRP A 197 15.29 -14.82 -1.66
CA TRP A 197 14.90 -15.86 -0.70
C TRP A 197 15.13 -17.27 -1.22
N VAL A 198 14.88 -17.55 -2.49
CA VAL A 198 15.15 -18.86 -3.12
C VAL A 198 16.66 -19.09 -3.21
N ALA A 199 17.45 -18.06 -3.51
CA ALA A 199 18.89 -18.15 -3.47
C ALA A 199 19.41 -18.48 -2.07
N TYR A 200 18.87 -17.83 -1.04
CA TYR A 200 19.23 -18.09 0.36
C TYR A 200 18.86 -19.50 0.82
N THR A 201 17.66 -19.99 0.43
CA THR A 201 17.13 -21.32 0.85
C THR A 201 17.54 -22.44 -0.11
N TRP A 202 18.25 -22.12 -1.21
CA TRP A 202 18.74 -23.05 -2.22
C TRP A 202 17.63 -23.90 -2.89
N GLN A 203 16.43 -23.31 -3.08
CA GLN A 203 15.26 -24.00 -3.61
C GLN A 203 15.07 -23.84 -5.13
N TRP A 204 16.16 -23.70 -5.91
CA TRP A 204 16.10 -23.42 -7.35
C TRP A 204 15.31 -24.44 -8.16
N ARG A 205 15.38 -25.71 -7.79
CA ARG A 205 14.65 -26.79 -8.49
C ARG A 205 13.13 -26.60 -8.44
N LYS A 206 12.59 -26.01 -7.36
CA LYS A 206 11.16 -25.77 -7.23
C LYS A 206 10.66 -24.66 -8.16
N ILE A 207 11.51 -23.71 -8.52
CA ILE A 207 11.15 -22.65 -9.49
C ILE A 207 10.83 -23.26 -10.86
N LEU A 208 11.58 -24.27 -11.28
CA LEU A 208 11.33 -24.93 -12.57
C LEU A 208 9.96 -25.62 -12.61
N ASN A 209 9.42 -26.00 -11.46
CA ASN A 209 8.12 -26.68 -11.32
C ASN A 209 6.95 -25.71 -11.11
N LEU A 210 7.19 -24.40 -11.15
CA LEU A 210 6.10 -23.41 -11.15
C LEU A 210 5.23 -23.54 -12.40
N PRO A 211 3.94 -23.25 -12.34
CA PRO A 211 3.04 -23.32 -13.49
C PRO A 211 3.27 -22.14 -14.46
N TRP A 212 4.46 -22.07 -15.04
CA TRP A 212 4.89 -20.95 -15.86
C TRP A 212 3.90 -20.62 -16.99
N VAL A 213 3.49 -21.63 -17.77
CA VAL A 213 2.60 -21.40 -18.90
C VAL A 213 1.25 -20.84 -18.44
N SER A 214 0.57 -21.53 -17.52
CA SER A 214 -0.74 -21.07 -17.05
C SER A 214 -0.63 -19.83 -16.18
N GLY A 215 0.46 -19.62 -15.43
CA GLY A 215 0.70 -18.44 -14.63
C GLY A 215 0.96 -17.19 -15.47
N LEU A 216 1.84 -17.31 -16.48
CA LEU A 216 2.11 -16.21 -17.41
C LEU A 216 0.89 -15.89 -18.28
N LEU A 217 0.11 -16.90 -18.67
CA LEU A 217 -1.14 -16.67 -19.39
C LEU A 217 -2.14 -15.87 -18.53
N LEU A 218 -2.32 -16.24 -17.24
CA LEU A 218 -3.17 -15.50 -16.31
C LEU A 218 -2.68 -14.06 -16.15
N PHE A 219 -1.37 -13.89 -15.95
CA PHE A 219 -0.77 -12.55 -15.88
C PHE A 219 -1.04 -11.74 -17.15
N ALA A 220 -0.80 -12.32 -18.31
CA ALA A 220 -0.96 -11.67 -19.60
C ALA A 220 -2.42 -11.26 -19.85
N VAL A 221 -3.37 -12.17 -19.62
CA VAL A 221 -4.81 -11.89 -19.82
C VAL A 221 -5.32 -10.78 -18.89
N ILE A 222 -4.77 -10.66 -17.67
CA ILE A 222 -5.21 -9.63 -16.74
C ILE A 222 -4.50 -8.29 -16.98
N ALA A 223 -3.17 -8.30 -17.18
CA ALA A 223 -2.39 -7.07 -17.23
C ALA A 223 -2.32 -6.45 -18.62
N LEU A 224 -2.06 -7.25 -19.67
CA LEU A 224 -1.70 -6.73 -20.98
C LEU A 224 -2.82 -6.06 -21.78
N PRO A 225 -4.11 -6.46 -21.69
CA PRO A 225 -5.14 -5.88 -22.56
C PRO A 225 -5.19 -4.36 -22.50
N TRP A 226 -5.14 -3.78 -21.30
CA TRP A 226 -5.16 -2.33 -21.17
C TRP A 226 -3.94 -1.66 -21.80
N PHE A 227 -2.73 -2.19 -21.55
CA PHE A 227 -1.51 -1.62 -22.13
C PHE A 227 -1.52 -1.69 -23.65
N VAL A 228 -2.02 -2.79 -24.22
CA VAL A 228 -2.11 -2.94 -25.68
C VAL A 228 -3.13 -1.97 -26.28
N LEU A 229 -4.31 -1.86 -25.69
CA LEU A 229 -5.37 -0.98 -26.19
C LEU A 229 -4.98 0.49 -26.05
N ALA A 230 -4.47 0.90 -24.87
CA ALA A 230 -4.05 2.27 -24.65
C ALA A 230 -2.84 2.66 -25.53
N ALA A 231 -1.87 1.75 -25.75
CA ALA A 231 -0.74 2.02 -26.63
C ALA A 231 -1.12 2.11 -28.13
N ARG A 232 -2.22 1.45 -28.53
CA ARG A 232 -2.74 1.61 -29.90
C ARG A 232 -3.34 3.00 -30.13
N GLU A 233 -4.02 3.54 -29.12
CA GLU A 233 -4.62 4.87 -29.20
C GLU A 233 -3.58 5.98 -28.93
N TYR A 234 -2.63 5.72 -28.03
CA TYR A 234 -1.56 6.64 -27.62
C TYR A 234 -0.19 5.99 -27.79
N PRO A 235 0.45 6.04 -28.96
CA PRO A 235 1.71 5.30 -29.24
C PRO A 235 2.85 5.61 -28.29
N ASP A 236 2.96 6.85 -27.77
CA ASP A 236 4.02 7.28 -26.87
C ASP A 236 3.75 6.96 -25.39
N MET A 237 2.58 6.41 -25.07
CA MET A 237 2.14 6.19 -23.70
C MET A 237 3.11 5.28 -22.89
N LEU A 238 3.57 4.19 -23.51
CA LEU A 238 4.49 3.25 -22.85
C LEU A 238 5.85 3.89 -22.55
N ALA A 239 6.40 4.66 -23.52
CA ALA A 239 7.65 5.39 -23.34
C ALA A 239 7.51 6.46 -22.24
N TYR A 240 6.39 7.15 -22.19
CA TYR A 240 6.08 8.13 -21.15
C TYR A 240 5.94 7.48 -19.77
N MET A 241 5.12 6.45 -19.64
CA MET A 241 4.82 5.79 -18.37
C MET A 241 6.05 5.07 -17.78
N PHE A 242 6.73 4.25 -18.59
CA PHE A 242 7.85 3.45 -18.13
C PHE A 242 9.17 4.21 -18.20
N GLY A 243 9.44 4.93 -19.29
CA GLY A 243 10.68 5.68 -19.47
C GLY A 243 10.77 6.87 -18.52
N LYS A 244 9.89 7.86 -18.66
CA LYS A 244 9.95 9.10 -17.89
C LYS A 244 9.51 8.92 -16.42
N HIS A 245 8.38 8.27 -16.17
CA HIS A 245 7.79 8.21 -14.82
C HIS A 245 8.27 7.05 -13.94
N GLN A 246 8.80 5.97 -14.49
CA GLN A 246 9.36 4.87 -13.67
C GLN A 246 10.89 4.89 -13.69
N PHE A 247 11.54 4.70 -14.83
CA PHE A 247 13.00 4.69 -14.90
C PHE A 247 13.61 6.08 -14.68
N GLY A 248 13.07 7.13 -15.28
CA GLY A 248 13.56 8.50 -15.09
C GLY A 248 13.51 8.93 -13.63
N ARG A 249 12.47 8.56 -12.89
CA ARG A 249 12.36 8.85 -11.45
C ARG A 249 13.43 8.10 -10.61
N TYR A 250 13.89 6.96 -11.07
CA TYR A 250 14.93 6.19 -10.39
C TYR A 250 16.34 6.76 -10.64
N THR A 251 16.59 7.34 -11.81
CA THR A 251 17.92 7.78 -12.25
C THR A 251 18.13 9.29 -12.20
N ALA A 252 17.06 10.09 -12.37
CA ALA A 252 17.18 11.54 -12.46
C ALA A 252 17.10 12.24 -11.10
N THR A 253 17.82 13.34 -10.96
CA THR A 253 17.84 14.22 -9.78
C THR A 253 16.77 15.32 -9.83
N THR A 254 16.03 15.42 -10.91
CA THR A 254 15.04 16.49 -11.21
C THR A 254 13.75 16.42 -10.40
N PHE A 255 13.51 15.35 -9.65
CA PHE A 255 12.32 15.23 -8.81
C PHE A 255 12.56 15.81 -7.41
N ASN A 256 11.72 16.74 -6.97
CA ASN A 256 11.82 17.51 -5.72
C ASN A 256 11.76 16.72 -4.39
N ASN A 257 11.88 15.39 -4.41
CA ASN A 257 11.79 14.52 -3.24
C ASN A 257 13.16 13.92 -2.86
N ALA A 258 14.25 14.65 -3.04
CA ALA A 258 15.58 14.19 -2.63
C ALA A 258 15.63 13.99 -1.11
N ARG A 259 15.99 12.78 -0.67
CA ARG A 259 16.10 12.41 0.75
C ARG A 259 17.39 11.59 0.97
N PRO A 260 17.98 11.67 2.17
CA PRO A 260 19.19 10.93 2.49
C PRO A 260 18.96 9.42 2.49
N TRP A 261 20.04 8.63 2.45
CA TRP A 261 19.98 7.17 2.38
C TRP A 261 19.30 6.55 3.61
N TRP A 262 19.40 7.15 4.77
CA TRP A 262 18.80 6.68 6.04
C TRP A 262 17.30 7.01 6.18
N PHE A 263 16.71 7.71 5.23
CA PHE A 263 15.31 8.16 5.26
C PHE A 263 14.33 7.06 5.62
N TYR A 264 14.45 5.88 5.01
CA TYR A 264 13.53 4.79 5.29
C TYR A 264 13.72 4.17 6.68
N GLY A 265 14.91 4.22 7.26
CA GLY A 265 15.14 3.85 8.65
C GLY A 265 14.28 4.68 9.60
N LEU A 266 14.28 6.01 9.40
CA LEU A 266 13.41 6.91 10.17
C LEU A 266 11.93 6.70 9.83
N ALA A 267 11.59 6.60 8.55
CA ALA A 267 10.20 6.43 8.13
C ALA A 267 9.56 5.17 8.74
N ILE A 268 10.21 4.01 8.68
CA ILE A 268 9.66 2.79 9.29
C ILE A 268 9.61 2.88 10.81
N THR A 269 10.56 3.60 11.44
CA THR A 269 10.55 3.82 12.89
C THR A 269 9.30 4.60 13.31
N VAL A 270 8.96 5.66 12.61
CA VAL A 270 7.76 6.45 12.89
C VAL A 270 6.49 5.67 12.53
N LEU A 271 6.45 5.09 11.35
CA LEU A 271 5.25 4.44 10.80
C LEU A 271 4.86 3.16 11.54
N MET A 272 5.85 2.40 12.07
CA MET A 272 5.66 1.14 12.80
C MET A 272 5.99 1.22 14.28
N PHE A 273 6.11 2.43 14.83
CA PHE A 273 6.31 2.61 16.29
C PHE A 273 5.16 1.96 17.08
N PRO A 274 5.41 1.28 18.18
CA PRO A 274 6.72 0.82 18.71
C PRO A 274 7.14 -0.55 18.14
N TRP A 275 6.35 -1.15 17.27
CA TRP A 275 6.48 -2.53 16.78
C TRP A 275 7.77 -2.79 16.00
N VAL A 276 8.33 -1.75 15.38
CA VAL A 276 9.63 -1.82 14.71
C VAL A 276 10.75 -2.22 15.67
N PHE A 277 10.73 -1.75 16.92
CA PHE A 277 11.74 -2.12 17.93
C PHE A 277 11.57 -3.56 18.40
N VAL A 278 10.32 -4.04 18.45
CA VAL A 278 10.04 -5.46 18.74
C VAL A 278 10.57 -6.35 17.62
N ALA A 279 10.34 -5.99 16.35
CA ALA A 279 10.90 -6.70 15.21
C ALA A 279 12.45 -6.62 15.20
N ALA A 280 13.01 -5.44 15.46
CA ALA A 280 14.46 -5.24 15.51
C ALA A 280 15.14 -6.09 16.61
N SER A 281 14.45 -6.41 17.70
CA SER A 281 14.95 -7.30 18.74
C SER A 281 15.22 -8.72 18.23
N ASP A 282 14.36 -9.25 17.32
CA ASP A 282 14.62 -10.52 16.64
C ASP A 282 15.86 -10.43 15.74
N GLY A 283 15.97 -9.36 14.94
CA GLY A 283 17.13 -9.13 14.08
C GLY A 283 18.44 -9.03 14.87
N LEU A 284 18.45 -8.27 15.97
CA LEU A 284 19.63 -8.12 16.82
C LEU A 284 20.06 -9.45 17.46
N GLN A 285 19.09 -10.25 17.91
CA GLN A 285 19.37 -11.57 18.47
C GLN A 285 20.00 -12.51 17.42
N ARG A 286 19.53 -12.48 16.18
CA ARG A 286 20.08 -13.27 15.07
C ARG A 286 21.49 -12.82 14.71
N VAL A 287 21.74 -11.50 14.63
CA VAL A 287 23.08 -10.96 14.37
C VAL A 287 24.05 -11.36 15.50
N ARG A 288 23.63 -11.25 16.77
CA ARG A 288 24.46 -11.67 17.92
C ARG A 288 24.80 -13.16 17.84
N ALA A 289 23.85 -14.02 17.55
CA ALA A 289 24.08 -15.46 17.40
C ALA A 289 25.03 -15.77 16.24
N TRP A 290 24.89 -15.09 15.12
CA TRP A 290 25.78 -15.23 13.97
C TRP A 290 27.22 -14.79 14.31
N VAL A 291 27.39 -13.63 14.96
CA VAL A 291 28.72 -13.13 15.40
C VAL A 291 29.34 -14.08 16.41
N ALA A 292 28.56 -14.58 17.38
CA ALA A 292 29.03 -15.52 18.39
C ALA A 292 29.26 -16.94 17.81
N ARG A 293 28.94 -17.18 16.56
CA ARG A 293 28.96 -18.50 15.90
C ARG A 293 28.19 -19.57 16.69
N THR A 294 27.21 -19.16 17.44
CA THR A 294 26.29 -20.04 18.15
C THR A 294 25.08 -20.33 17.27
N ALA A 295 24.58 -21.56 17.30
CA ALA A 295 23.31 -21.84 16.66
C ALA A 295 22.22 -20.94 17.31
N SER A 296 21.54 -20.14 16.52
CA SER A 296 20.34 -19.46 17.01
C SER A 296 19.36 -20.54 17.41
N ALA A 297 19.10 -20.68 18.72
CA ALA A 297 18.01 -21.53 19.17
C ALA A 297 16.74 -21.06 18.42
N PRO A 298 15.96 -21.97 17.82
CA PRO A 298 14.71 -21.59 17.20
C PRO A 298 13.84 -20.91 18.25
N THR A 299 13.64 -19.62 18.11
CA THR A 299 12.87 -18.80 19.05
C THR A 299 11.38 -19.08 18.99
N THR A 300 10.96 -19.86 17.99
CA THR A 300 9.57 -20.27 17.77
C THR A 300 9.54 -21.62 17.06
N GLU A 301 8.46 -22.38 17.22
CA GLU A 301 8.18 -23.61 16.46
C GLU A 301 7.93 -23.32 14.95
N VAL A 302 8.02 -22.06 14.56
CA VAL A 302 7.80 -21.62 13.18
C VAL A 302 9.01 -21.99 12.33
N ASP A 303 8.73 -22.55 11.15
CA ASP A 303 9.75 -22.86 10.15
C ASP A 303 10.62 -21.61 9.86
N ALA A 304 11.92 -21.76 10.04
CA ALA A 304 12.91 -20.70 9.85
C ALA A 304 12.86 -20.06 8.45
N ARG A 305 12.35 -20.80 7.44
CA ARG A 305 12.13 -20.29 6.09
C ARG A 305 11.16 -19.11 6.04
N TRP A 306 10.09 -19.13 6.87
CA TRP A 306 9.15 -17.99 6.95
C TRP A 306 9.79 -16.74 7.57
N VAL A 307 10.58 -16.92 8.61
CA VAL A 307 11.25 -15.80 9.27
C VAL A 307 12.32 -15.21 8.36
N SER A 308 13.11 -16.06 7.66
CA SER A 308 14.08 -15.58 6.67
C SER A 308 13.40 -14.84 5.51
N LEU A 309 12.25 -15.32 5.03
CA LEU A 309 11.47 -14.61 4.01
C LEU A 309 11.08 -13.20 4.48
N CYS A 310 10.56 -13.07 5.69
CA CYS A 310 10.15 -11.76 6.21
C CYS A 310 11.34 -10.79 6.31
N TRP A 311 12.52 -11.23 6.80
CA TRP A 311 13.72 -10.40 6.84
C TRP A 311 14.25 -10.04 5.45
N ILE A 312 14.31 -11.01 4.55
CA ILE A 312 14.74 -10.78 3.15
C ILE A 312 13.79 -9.79 2.48
N TRP A 313 12.48 -9.93 2.69
CA TRP A 313 11.50 -9.01 2.14
C TRP A 313 11.72 -7.58 2.65
N VAL A 314 11.86 -7.38 3.97
CA VAL A 314 12.15 -6.06 4.55
C VAL A 314 13.43 -5.48 3.96
N LEU A 315 14.52 -6.22 3.99
CA LEU A 315 15.84 -5.74 3.56
C LEU A 315 15.91 -5.47 2.05
N ALA A 316 15.31 -6.35 1.23
CA ALA A 316 15.31 -6.19 -0.22
C ALA A 316 14.52 -4.94 -0.66
N ILE A 317 13.33 -4.72 -0.10
CA ILE A 317 12.50 -3.56 -0.44
C ILE A 317 13.14 -2.26 0.05
N LEU A 318 13.58 -2.21 1.32
CA LEU A 318 14.24 -1.02 1.85
C LEU A 318 15.55 -0.72 1.12
N GLY A 319 16.35 -1.74 0.82
CA GLY A 319 17.57 -1.61 0.03
C GLY A 319 17.29 -1.02 -1.35
N PHE A 320 16.33 -1.60 -2.07
CA PHE A 320 15.94 -1.13 -3.40
C PHE A 320 15.53 0.35 -3.40
N PHE A 321 14.63 0.76 -2.49
CA PHE A 321 14.17 2.15 -2.45
C PHE A 321 15.14 3.12 -1.78
N SER A 322 16.17 2.65 -1.09
CA SER A 322 17.21 3.51 -0.52
C SER A 322 18.24 3.99 -1.54
N ILE A 323 18.40 3.27 -2.67
CA ILE A 323 19.36 3.62 -3.73
C ILE A 323 18.98 4.94 -4.44
N PRO A 324 17.75 5.16 -4.95
CA PRO A 324 17.41 6.40 -5.65
C PRO A 324 17.43 7.61 -4.72
N ASN A 325 17.73 8.79 -5.28
CA ASN A 325 17.65 10.04 -4.53
C ASN A 325 16.21 10.43 -4.17
N SER A 326 15.26 10.24 -5.09
CA SER A 326 13.85 10.53 -4.86
C SER A 326 13.18 9.45 -4.01
N LYS A 327 12.74 9.81 -2.80
CA LYS A 327 12.14 8.88 -1.83
C LYS A 327 10.80 9.39 -1.34
N LEU A 328 9.78 8.53 -1.38
CA LEU A 328 8.44 8.79 -0.85
C LEU A 328 8.14 7.86 0.33
N VAL A 329 7.44 8.38 1.34
CA VAL A 329 7.06 7.62 2.54
C VAL A 329 6.24 6.37 2.19
N GLY A 330 5.34 6.47 1.21
CA GLY A 330 4.49 5.36 0.77
C GLY A 330 5.24 4.13 0.24
N TYR A 331 6.50 4.29 -0.21
CA TYR A 331 7.32 3.16 -0.66
C TYR A 331 7.75 2.23 0.48
N ALA A 332 7.58 2.65 1.74
CA ALA A 332 7.78 1.80 2.90
C ALA A 332 6.58 0.88 3.20
N LEU A 333 5.39 1.12 2.64
CA LEU A 333 4.19 0.32 2.94
C LEU A 333 4.36 -1.19 2.70
N PRO A 334 5.04 -1.65 1.63
CA PRO A 334 5.21 -3.09 1.40
C PRO A 334 6.01 -3.83 2.48
N VAL A 335 6.78 -3.14 3.33
CA VAL A 335 7.55 -3.78 4.40
C VAL A 335 6.80 -3.86 5.72
N MET A 336 5.64 -3.21 5.85
CA MET A 336 4.87 -3.18 7.09
C MET A 336 4.30 -4.56 7.50
N PRO A 337 3.73 -5.36 6.57
CA PRO A 337 3.27 -6.70 6.91
C PRO A 337 4.38 -7.63 7.44
N PRO A 338 5.53 -7.81 6.77
CA PRO A 338 6.58 -8.68 7.30
C PRO A 338 7.17 -8.18 8.61
N LEU A 339 7.26 -6.84 8.85
CA LEU A 339 7.66 -6.30 10.14
C LEU A 339 6.67 -6.64 11.26
N ALA A 340 5.36 -6.54 11.00
CA ALA A 340 4.34 -6.93 11.96
C ALA A 340 4.39 -8.42 12.29
N VAL A 341 4.66 -9.28 11.29
CA VAL A 341 4.84 -10.72 11.49
C VAL A 341 6.05 -10.98 12.39
N LEU A 342 7.21 -10.42 12.07
CA LEU A 342 8.44 -10.57 12.88
C LEU A 342 8.23 -10.11 14.31
N ALA A 343 7.60 -8.94 14.51
CA ALA A 343 7.28 -8.42 15.81
C ALA A 343 6.36 -9.36 16.62
N ALA A 344 5.31 -9.89 15.96
CA ALA A 344 4.35 -10.79 16.59
C ALA A 344 4.98 -12.12 17.01
N LEU A 345 5.82 -12.70 16.17
CA LEU A 345 6.55 -13.94 16.46
C LEU A 345 7.52 -13.74 17.63
N TRP A 346 8.31 -12.68 17.60
CA TRP A 346 9.24 -12.36 18.68
C TRP A 346 8.50 -12.09 19.99
N TRP A 347 7.42 -11.30 19.95
CA TRP A 347 6.59 -11.04 21.14
C TRP A 347 6.02 -12.32 21.70
N GLN A 348 5.54 -13.22 20.86
CA GLN A 348 4.97 -14.50 21.30
C GLN A 348 6.00 -15.35 22.05
N ALA A 349 7.23 -15.39 21.57
CA ALA A 349 8.30 -16.20 22.16
C ALA A 349 8.83 -15.60 23.48
N HIS A 350 9.01 -14.29 23.55
CA HIS A 350 9.80 -13.66 24.62
C HIS A 350 8.98 -12.85 25.63
N VAL A 351 7.86 -12.28 25.21
CA VAL A 351 7.06 -11.37 26.04
C VAL A 351 5.75 -12.02 26.50
N ALA A 352 5.05 -12.71 25.61
CA ALA A 352 3.73 -13.27 25.89
C ALA A 352 3.66 -14.21 27.12
N PRO A 353 4.71 -14.96 27.50
CA PRO A 353 4.70 -15.77 28.72
C PRO A 353 4.70 -14.95 30.02
N ARG A 354 5.00 -13.66 29.96
CA ARG A 354 5.08 -12.80 31.14
C ARG A 354 3.70 -12.35 31.61
N ARG A 355 3.47 -12.25 32.92
CA ARG A 355 2.15 -11.89 33.48
C ARG A 355 1.63 -10.53 33.06
N TRP A 356 2.49 -9.57 32.80
CA TRP A 356 2.17 -8.22 32.40
C TRP A 356 1.98 -8.06 30.87
N ALA A 357 2.32 -9.08 30.07
CA ALA A 357 2.38 -9.00 28.60
C ALA A 357 1.07 -8.57 27.96
N SER A 358 -0.07 -9.11 28.42
CA SER A 358 -1.39 -8.77 27.85
C SER A 358 -1.77 -7.31 28.14
N PHE A 359 -1.46 -6.80 29.33
CA PHE A 359 -1.67 -5.40 29.68
C PHE A 359 -0.80 -4.48 28.83
N ALA A 360 0.51 -4.76 28.76
CA ALA A 360 1.43 -3.96 27.95
C ALA A 360 1.05 -3.96 26.47
N PHE A 361 0.66 -5.11 25.91
CA PHE A 361 0.19 -5.20 24.53
C PHE A 361 -1.03 -4.31 24.29
N GLY A 362 -2.04 -4.41 25.14
CA GLY A 362 -3.24 -3.58 25.07
C GLY A 362 -2.95 -2.08 25.19
N ALA A 363 -2.09 -1.71 26.17
CA ALA A 363 -1.69 -0.32 26.37
C ALA A 363 -0.95 0.26 25.14
N LEU A 364 -0.04 -0.52 24.53
CA LEU A 364 0.68 -0.10 23.32
C LEU A 364 -0.26 0.03 22.11
N VAL A 365 -1.21 -0.89 21.93
CA VAL A 365 -2.22 -0.79 20.87
C VAL A 365 -3.08 0.46 21.06
N CYS A 366 -3.59 0.70 22.27
CA CYS A 366 -4.39 1.89 22.57
C CYS A 366 -3.60 3.18 22.37
N ALA A 367 -2.33 3.23 22.81
CA ALA A 367 -1.45 4.38 22.61
C ALA A 367 -1.21 4.66 21.12
N ASN A 368 -0.99 3.62 20.30
CA ASN A 368 -0.83 3.76 18.86
C ASN A 368 -2.11 4.25 18.17
N LEU A 369 -3.27 3.69 18.55
CA LEU A 369 -4.55 4.16 18.03
C LEU A 369 -4.78 5.62 18.40
N GLY A 370 -4.48 6.02 19.65
CA GLY A 370 -4.54 7.41 20.10
C GLY A 370 -3.62 8.34 19.29
N LEU A 371 -2.36 7.91 19.07
CA LEU A 371 -1.40 8.64 18.24
C LEU A 371 -1.89 8.79 16.80
N ALA A 372 -2.42 7.72 16.21
CA ALA A 372 -2.94 7.74 14.84
C ALA A 372 -4.18 8.63 14.71
N LEU A 373 -5.09 8.61 15.69
CA LEU A 373 -6.23 9.53 15.73
C LEU A 373 -5.78 10.98 15.89
N GLY A 374 -4.81 11.26 16.74
CA GLY A 374 -4.20 12.58 16.87
C GLY A 374 -3.55 13.08 15.58
N ALA A 375 -2.79 12.20 14.91
CA ALA A 375 -2.21 12.50 13.60
C ALA A 375 -3.29 12.76 12.53
N GLN A 376 -4.37 11.97 12.55
CA GLN A 376 -5.52 12.16 11.65
C GLN A 376 -6.22 13.50 11.91
N MET A 377 -6.44 13.87 13.16
CA MET A 377 -7.03 15.18 13.50
C MET A 377 -6.14 16.34 13.04
N ALA A 378 -4.82 16.23 13.23
CA ALA A 378 -3.87 17.23 12.74
C ALA A 378 -3.88 17.31 11.21
N ALA A 379 -3.89 16.17 10.53
CA ALA A 379 -4.00 16.10 9.07
C ALA A 379 -5.32 16.71 8.57
N THR A 380 -6.44 16.46 9.25
CA THR A 380 -7.74 17.04 8.90
C THR A 380 -7.71 18.57 8.96
N ARG A 381 -7.15 19.13 10.03
CA ARG A 381 -7.01 20.60 10.14
C ARG A 381 -6.12 21.16 9.03
N TYR A 382 -4.98 20.51 8.79
CA TYR A 382 -4.05 20.94 7.74
C TYR A 382 -4.64 20.87 6.34
N THR A 383 -5.39 19.81 6.02
CA THR A 383 -6.03 19.62 4.71
C THR A 383 -7.23 20.53 4.53
N ALA A 384 -8.02 20.82 5.58
CA ALA A 384 -9.17 21.73 5.51
C ALA A 384 -8.77 23.13 5.04
N HIS A 385 -7.63 23.65 5.51
CA HIS A 385 -7.13 24.97 5.08
C HIS A 385 -6.60 25.01 3.62
N ARG A 386 -6.42 23.87 2.99
CA ARG A 386 -5.88 23.77 1.62
C ARG A 386 -6.89 23.24 0.61
N SER A 387 -7.95 22.62 1.09
CA SER A 387 -9.02 22.10 0.24
C SER A 387 -9.85 23.23 -0.33
N THR A 388 -10.32 23.05 -1.55
CA THR A 388 -11.26 23.95 -2.21
C THR A 388 -12.72 23.54 -2.00
N ALA A 389 -13.02 22.66 -1.03
CA ALA A 389 -14.37 22.20 -0.77
C ALA A 389 -15.36 23.35 -0.50
N ASP A 390 -14.96 24.32 0.36
CA ASP A 390 -15.80 25.49 0.67
C ASP A 390 -16.01 26.39 -0.57
N VAL A 391 -14.99 26.50 -1.44
CA VAL A 391 -15.09 27.23 -2.71
C VAL A 391 -16.04 26.52 -3.66
N ALA A 392 -16.00 25.19 -3.69
CA ALA A 392 -16.90 24.39 -4.51
C ALA A 392 -18.37 24.56 -4.12
N ASP A 393 -18.67 24.68 -2.82
CA ASP A 393 -20.03 24.95 -2.33
C ASP A 393 -20.54 26.33 -2.80
N VAL A 394 -19.69 27.35 -2.76
CA VAL A 394 -20.04 28.70 -3.29
C VAL A 394 -20.22 28.64 -4.81
N LEU A 395 -19.34 27.92 -5.51
CA LEU A 395 -19.44 27.77 -6.97
C LEU A 395 -20.74 27.06 -7.38
N ALA A 396 -21.12 26.00 -6.65
CA ALA A 396 -22.36 25.26 -6.89
C ALA A 396 -23.63 26.12 -6.71
N CYS A 397 -23.58 27.15 -5.84
CA CYS A 397 -24.69 28.07 -5.62
C CYS A 397 -24.76 29.23 -6.62
N SER A 398 -23.62 29.62 -7.21
CA SER A 398 -23.48 30.86 -8.00
C SER A 398 -23.25 30.64 -9.49
N ALA A 399 -22.66 29.51 -9.88
CA ALA A 399 -22.36 29.23 -11.28
C ALA A 399 -23.53 28.57 -12.03
N HIS A 400 -23.65 28.90 -13.30
CA HIS A 400 -24.58 28.25 -14.24
C HIS A 400 -23.85 27.17 -15.02
N ALA A 401 -24.57 26.17 -15.50
CA ALA A 401 -23.98 25.06 -16.26
C ALA A 401 -23.23 25.48 -17.55
N ALA A 402 -23.51 26.66 -18.08
CA ALA A 402 -22.85 27.23 -19.24
C ALA A 402 -21.54 27.95 -18.90
N ASP A 403 -21.34 28.34 -17.65
CA ASP A 403 -20.19 29.15 -17.21
C ASP A 403 -18.87 28.38 -17.37
N VAL A 404 -17.80 29.15 -17.62
CA VAL A 404 -16.44 28.65 -17.65
C VAL A 404 -15.80 28.90 -16.29
N VAL A 405 -15.28 27.85 -15.67
CA VAL A 405 -14.51 27.95 -14.44
C VAL A 405 -13.04 28.13 -14.80
N ALA A 406 -12.46 29.25 -14.38
CA ALA A 406 -11.04 29.52 -14.60
C ALA A 406 -10.29 29.59 -13.26
N ALA A 407 -9.10 28.98 -13.21
CA ALA A 407 -8.18 29.03 -12.11
C ALA A 407 -6.95 29.88 -12.50
N VAL A 408 -6.51 30.74 -11.61
CA VAL A 408 -5.34 31.59 -11.82
C VAL A 408 -4.16 31.03 -11.04
N ASP A 409 -3.00 30.97 -11.68
CA ASP A 409 -1.71 30.48 -11.18
C ASP A 409 -1.61 28.96 -11.00
N ASP A 410 -2.51 28.32 -10.25
CA ASP A 410 -2.40 26.89 -9.93
C ASP A 410 -3.70 26.11 -10.27
N TYR A 411 -3.55 24.87 -10.71
CA TYR A 411 -4.70 23.98 -10.93
C TYR A 411 -5.22 23.43 -9.59
N PRO A 412 -6.47 23.71 -9.22
CA PRO A 412 -7.05 23.26 -7.95
C PRO A 412 -7.53 21.80 -8.07
N TYR A 413 -6.65 20.84 -7.75
CA TYR A 413 -6.86 19.41 -8.00
C TYR A 413 -8.13 18.80 -7.41
N ASP A 414 -8.72 19.39 -6.37
CA ASP A 414 -9.94 18.89 -5.73
C ASP A 414 -11.21 19.71 -6.08
N LEU A 415 -11.07 20.90 -6.67
CA LEU A 415 -12.23 21.73 -7.04
C LEU A 415 -13.17 21.05 -8.02
N PRO A 416 -12.69 20.46 -9.15
CA PRO A 416 -13.58 19.79 -10.09
C PRO A 416 -14.32 18.61 -9.45
N PHE A 417 -13.65 17.91 -8.53
CA PHE A 417 -14.24 16.81 -7.78
C PHE A 417 -15.39 17.25 -6.88
N TYR A 418 -15.18 18.30 -6.07
CA TYR A 418 -16.19 18.79 -5.14
C TYR A 418 -17.33 19.53 -5.84
N ALA A 419 -17.01 20.38 -6.80
CA ALA A 419 -18.01 21.14 -7.57
C ALA A 419 -18.70 20.28 -8.65
N GLN A 420 -18.35 19.00 -8.80
CA GLN A 420 -18.91 18.06 -9.78
C GLN A 420 -18.88 18.64 -11.21
N LEU A 421 -17.79 19.34 -11.56
CA LEU A 421 -17.67 19.98 -12.87
C LEU A 421 -17.72 18.94 -14.00
N THR A 422 -18.44 19.29 -15.07
CA THR A 422 -18.58 18.46 -16.28
C THR A 422 -17.68 18.92 -17.41
N LYS A 423 -17.05 20.09 -17.24
CA LYS A 423 -16.12 20.69 -18.20
C LYS A 423 -14.74 20.85 -17.52
N PRO A 424 -13.65 20.86 -18.30
CA PRO A 424 -12.32 21.21 -17.81
C PRO A 424 -12.29 22.61 -17.19
N VAL A 425 -11.39 22.81 -16.23
CA VAL A 425 -11.07 24.12 -15.67
C VAL A 425 -10.04 24.80 -16.55
N GLU A 426 -10.29 26.05 -16.94
CA GLU A 426 -9.29 26.83 -17.68
C GLU A 426 -8.22 27.33 -16.72
N VAL A 427 -6.95 26.97 -16.97
CA VAL A 427 -5.82 27.41 -16.13
C VAL A 427 -5.12 28.59 -16.79
N ILE A 428 -5.18 29.74 -16.10
CA ILE A 428 -4.55 30.97 -16.55
C ILE A 428 -3.20 31.10 -15.83
N GLN A 429 -2.12 30.83 -16.55
CA GLN A 429 -0.74 30.88 -16.03
C GLN A 429 0.19 31.56 -17.02
N ASP A 430 1.34 32.03 -16.53
CA ASP A 430 2.44 32.47 -17.40
C ASP A 430 3.17 31.23 -17.99
N TRP A 431 2.60 30.68 -19.07
CA TRP A 431 3.12 29.52 -19.77
C TRP A 431 4.49 29.76 -20.43
N GLU A 432 4.88 31.01 -20.69
CA GLU A 432 6.19 31.32 -21.27
C GLU A 432 7.30 31.08 -20.25
N THR A 433 7.11 31.54 -19.02
CA THR A 433 8.07 31.30 -17.91
C THR A 433 8.14 29.81 -17.57
N LEU A 434 7.03 29.08 -17.58
CA LEU A 434 6.99 27.66 -17.27
C LEU A 434 7.64 26.77 -18.34
N ARG A 435 7.68 27.20 -19.61
CA ARG A 435 8.37 26.49 -20.68
C ARG A 435 9.89 26.55 -20.58
N GLN A 436 10.43 27.51 -19.84
CA GLN A 436 11.87 27.74 -19.67
C GLN A 436 12.44 27.00 -18.43
N THR A 437 11.59 26.49 -17.54
CA THR A 437 11.96 25.69 -16.36
C THR A 437 11.68 24.20 -16.59
#